data_99d9b4e2414127dcde23fad5f66703a7
#
_entry.id   99d9b4e2414127dcde23fad5f66703a7
#
_cell.length_a   1.000
_cell.length_b   1.000
_cell.length_c   1.000
_cell.angle_alpha   90.00
_cell.angle_beta   90.00
_cell.angle_gamma   90.00
#
_symmetry.space_group_name_H-M   'P 1'
#
loop_
_entity.id
_entity.type
_entity.pdbx_description
1 polymer ?
#
loop_
_entity_poly.entity_id
_entity_poly.type
_entity_poly.pdbx_seq_one_letter_code
_entity_poly.pdbx_strand_id
1 'polypeptide(L)'
;MLFRSKVKKELLKERFKGESEPAEGLKALSLKKDGMPKATINNVFLILQHDSRLRNTIKYNEFSYSLEVAAPLPWEPPGIIGEGSREWSESDDANLYNYVETKYGISNKRCVDEALIIVAHKNTINPVRDYLMSLSWDRQTRVATIFTDYLGAEDNKYTQTVAVKCMVGAVARALKGGVKYDYMPILTGRQGIGKSTFLANLGRDWFTDSLTTFDSKTGAELIQGTARGREVRQPARGAVDGCA
;
A
#
# COMPACT_ATOMS: atom_id res chain seq x y z
N MET A 1 22.87 -4.47 40.53
CA MET A 1 22.00 -4.22 39.36
C MET A 1 21.81 -2.73 39.05
N LEU A 2 21.66 -1.86 40.02
CA LEU A 2 21.42 -0.41 39.85
C LEU A 2 22.56 0.37 39.15
N PHE A 3 23.82 0.02 39.35
CA PHE A 3 24.98 0.71 38.77
C PHE A 3 25.05 0.54 37.23
N ARG A 4 24.79 -0.68 36.69
CA ARG A 4 24.72 -0.94 35.25
C ARG A 4 23.59 -0.19 34.55
N SER A 5 22.48 0.06 35.24
CA SER A 5 21.32 0.82 34.70
C SER A 5 21.62 2.31 34.59
N LYS A 6 22.36 2.91 35.55
CA LYS A 6 22.76 4.32 35.50
C LYS A 6 23.77 4.61 34.41
N VAL A 7 24.82 3.79 34.28
CA VAL A 7 25.84 3.92 33.23
C VAL A 7 25.20 3.76 31.84
N LYS A 8 24.25 2.83 31.68
CA LYS A 8 23.51 2.65 30.44
C LYS A 8 22.69 3.90 30.07
N LYS A 9 22.05 4.54 31.03
CA LYS A 9 21.28 5.78 30.81
C LYS A 9 22.17 6.96 30.45
N GLU A 10 23.35 7.08 31.03
CA GLU A 10 24.30 8.16 30.76
C GLU A 10 24.91 8.02 29.37
N LEU A 11 25.35 6.83 28.96
CA LEU A 11 25.89 6.55 27.64
C LEU A 11 24.87 6.82 26.52
N LEU A 12 23.60 6.48 26.76
CA LEU A 12 22.52 6.79 25.82
C LEU A 12 22.25 8.30 25.77
N LYS A 13 22.24 9.00 26.90
CA LYS A 13 22.05 10.46 26.96
C LYS A 13 23.18 11.23 26.26
N GLU A 14 24.40 10.78 26.41
CA GLU A 14 25.58 11.43 25.83
C GLU A 14 25.59 11.32 24.29
N ARG A 15 25.12 10.20 23.76
CA ARG A 15 25.05 9.92 22.33
C ARG A 15 23.89 10.62 21.63
N PHE A 16 22.79 10.84 22.34
CA PHE A 16 21.60 11.54 21.83
C PHE A 16 21.54 13.01 22.32
N LYS A 17 22.70 13.61 22.71
CA LYS A 17 22.80 15.04 23.01
C LYS A 17 22.36 15.88 21.79
N GLY A 18 21.20 16.52 21.94
CA GLY A 18 20.61 17.38 20.90
C GLY A 18 19.23 16.93 20.40
N GLU A 19 18.78 15.72 20.77
CA GLU A 19 17.38 15.31 20.58
C GLU A 19 16.65 15.38 21.93
N SER A 20 15.38 15.76 21.90
CA SER A 20 14.46 15.60 23.04
C SER A 20 14.63 14.19 23.63
N GLU A 21 14.53 14.03 24.95
CA GLU A 21 14.82 12.76 25.69
C GLU A 21 14.51 11.51 24.88
N PRO A 22 15.46 10.55 24.79
CA PRO A 22 15.27 9.33 23.99
C PRO A 22 13.99 8.64 24.42
N ALA A 23 13.12 8.32 23.46
CA ALA A 23 11.86 7.67 23.71
C ALA A 23 12.07 6.44 24.63
N GLU A 24 11.15 6.20 25.54
CA GLU A 24 11.30 5.17 26.58
C GLU A 24 11.62 3.79 25.99
N GLY A 25 11.15 3.50 24.78
CA GLY A 25 11.47 2.27 24.05
C GLY A 25 12.94 2.12 23.67
N LEU A 26 13.68 3.21 23.42
CA LEU A 26 15.12 3.14 23.13
C LEU A 26 15.95 2.80 24.36
N LYS A 27 15.42 2.99 25.56
CA LYS A 27 16.06 2.55 26.82
C LYS A 27 16.11 1.02 26.95
N ALA A 28 15.30 0.30 26.17
CA ALA A 28 15.24 -1.17 26.14
C ALA A 28 16.33 -1.81 25.28
N LEU A 29 17.11 -1.05 24.50
CA LEU A 29 18.16 -1.57 23.64
C LEU A 29 19.16 -2.42 24.42
N SER A 30 19.52 -3.58 23.87
CA SER A 30 20.59 -4.43 24.38
C SER A 30 21.95 -3.88 23.94
N LEU A 31 22.83 -3.55 24.90
CA LEU A 31 24.12 -2.95 24.61
C LEU A 31 25.25 -3.97 24.68
N LYS A 32 26.32 -3.73 23.94
CA LYS A 32 27.63 -4.38 24.05
C LYS A 32 28.36 -3.84 25.32
N LYS A 33 29.53 -4.40 25.61
CA LYS A 33 30.38 -3.96 26.74
C LYS A 33 30.88 -2.51 26.57
N ASP A 34 31.07 -2.07 25.34
CA ASP A 34 31.48 -0.73 24.91
C ASP A 34 30.35 0.32 24.88
N GLY A 35 29.14 -0.07 25.29
CA GLY A 35 27.96 0.81 25.30
C GLY A 35 27.24 0.93 23.95
N MET A 36 27.75 0.29 22.89
CA MET A 36 27.10 0.29 21.59
C MET A 36 25.91 -0.68 21.54
N PRO A 37 24.81 -0.38 20.81
CA PRO A 37 23.75 -1.33 20.57
C PRO A 37 24.28 -2.62 19.92
N LYS A 38 23.77 -3.76 20.35
CA LYS A 38 24.05 -5.03 19.69
C LYS A 38 23.35 -5.06 18.34
N ALA A 39 24.01 -5.64 17.34
CA ALA A 39 23.41 -5.86 16.02
C ALA A 39 22.45 -7.06 16.08
N THR A 40 21.23 -6.80 16.56
CA THR A 40 20.15 -7.79 16.66
C THR A 40 18.87 -7.23 16.03
N ILE A 41 18.05 -8.11 15.48
CA ILE A 41 16.74 -7.75 14.90
C ILE A 41 15.90 -6.97 15.92
N ASN A 42 15.87 -7.41 17.19
CA ASN A 42 15.09 -6.74 18.21
C ASN A 42 15.57 -5.31 18.50
N ASN A 43 16.88 -5.05 18.48
CA ASN A 43 17.37 -3.69 18.65
C ASN A 43 16.99 -2.79 17.48
N VAL A 44 17.14 -3.28 16.24
CA VAL A 44 16.70 -2.52 15.05
C VAL A 44 15.19 -2.31 15.06
N PHE A 45 14.42 -3.31 15.41
CA PHE A 45 12.97 -3.19 15.60
C PHE A 45 12.60 -2.08 16.60
N LEU A 46 13.25 -2.03 17.75
CA LEU A 46 13.03 -0.97 18.74
C LEU A 46 13.43 0.41 18.22
N ILE A 47 14.51 0.49 17.44
CA ILE A 47 14.94 1.73 16.78
C ILE A 47 13.85 2.20 15.80
N LEU A 48 13.40 1.34 14.89
CA LEU A 48 12.37 1.69 13.91
C LEU A 48 11.04 2.11 14.55
N GLN A 49 10.69 1.53 15.70
CA GLN A 49 9.46 1.89 16.41
C GLN A 49 9.56 3.17 17.25
N HIS A 50 10.74 3.50 17.77
CA HIS A 50 10.88 4.52 18.81
C HIS A 50 11.80 5.68 18.46
N ASP A 51 12.57 5.60 17.36
CA ASP A 51 13.29 6.75 16.84
C ASP A 51 12.30 7.82 16.38
N SER A 52 12.48 9.05 16.83
CA SER A 52 11.57 10.17 16.57
C SER A 52 11.37 10.45 15.07
N ARG A 53 12.36 10.11 14.24
CA ARG A 53 12.36 10.35 12.78
C ARG A 53 11.92 9.15 11.95
N LEU A 54 11.82 7.96 12.55
CA LEU A 54 11.43 6.72 11.86
C LEU A 54 10.08 6.16 12.33
N ARG A 55 9.65 6.53 13.53
CA ARG A 55 8.39 6.01 14.08
C ARG A 55 7.20 6.37 13.19
N ASN A 56 6.35 5.37 12.92
CA ASN A 56 5.13 5.50 12.12
C ASN A 56 5.34 5.93 10.66
N THR A 57 6.60 5.99 10.18
CA THR A 57 6.89 6.36 8.79
C THR A 57 6.73 5.21 7.82
N ILE A 58 6.90 3.97 8.30
CA ILE A 58 6.93 2.76 7.47
C ILE A 58 5.66 1.96 7.72
N LYS A 59 4.95 1.63 6.65
CA LYS A 59 3.71 0.84 6.66
C LYS A 59 3.75 -0.26 5.62
N TYR A 60 2.95 -1.30 5.82
CA TYR A 60 2.68 -2.32 4.84
C TYR A 60 1.28 -2.15 4.27
N ASN A 61 1.18 -1.97 2.97
CA ASN A 61 -0.09 -1.87 2.29
C ASN A 61 -0.56 -3.28 1.86
N GLU A 62 -1.63 -3.77 2.49
CA GLU A 62 -2.23 -5.08 2.18
C GLU A 62 -2.88 -5.13 0.80
N PHE A 63 -3.23 -3.99 0.23
CA PHE A 63 -3.88 -3.94 -1.07
C PHE A 63 -2.86 -4.03 -2.21
N SER A 64 -1.74 -3.30 -2.11
CA SER A 64 -0.65 -3.35 -3.09
C SER A 64 0.40 -4.43 -2.80
N TYR A 65 0.37 -5.03 -1.60
CA TYR A 65 1.41 -5.95 -1.12
C TYR A 65 2.81 -5.35 -1.13
N SER A 66 2.91 -4.04 -0.88
CA SER A 66 4.15 -3.29 -0.89
C SER A 66 4.38 -2.52 0.41
N LEU A 67 5.62 -2.13 0.64
CA LEU A 67 5.97 -1.20 1.71
C LEU A 67 5.68 0.23 1.26
N GLU A 68 5.18 1.05 2.17
CA GLU A 68 4.88 2.46 1.94
C GLU A 68 5.54 3.36 2.97
N VAL A 69 5.95 4.53 2.51
CA VAL A 69 6.41 5.65 3.32
C VAL A 69 5.22 6.55 3.59
N ALA A 70 4.80 6.60 4.86
CA ALA A 70 3.61 7.35 5.27
C ALA A 70 3.92 8.73 5.89
N ALA A 71 5.19 9.03 6.14
CA ALA A 71 5.66 10.31 6.64
C ALA A 71 7.11 10.56 6.22
N PRO A 72 7.60 11.81 6.19
CA PRO A 72 8.94 12.13 5.73
C PRO A 72 10.04 11.36 6.46
N LEU A 73 10.95 10.78 5.68
CA LEU A 73 12.09 10.02 6.18
C LEU A 73 13.29 10.94 6.48
N PRO A 74 14.22 10.51 7.37
CA PRO A 74 15.38 11.32 7.76
C PRO A 74 16.27 11.81 6.62
N TRP A 75 16.25 11.13 5.50
CA TRP A 75 17.06 11.41 4.31
C TRP A 75 16.31 12.12 3.19
N GLU A 76 15.04 12.43 3.41
CA GLU A 76 14.24 13.17 2.42
C GLU A 76 14.32 14.68 2.66
N PRO A 77 14.40 15.48 1.58
CA PRO A 77 14.20 16.90 1.69
C PRO A 77 12.82 17.25 2.25
N PRO A 78 12.70 18.32 3.03
CA PRO A 78 11.41 18.78 3.53
C PRO A 78 10.42 19.06 2.39
N GLY A 79 9.20 18.50 2.48
CA GLY A 79 8.11 18.81 1.55
C GLY A 79 7.97 17.87 0.33
N ILE A 80 8.73 16.79 0.25
CA ILE A 80 8.61 15.83 -0.87
C ILE A 80 7.37 14.94 -0.74
N ILE A 81 6.98 14.55 0.47
CA ILE A 81 5.74 13.82 0.68
C ILE A 81 4.63 14.86 0.75
N GLY A 82 3.85 14.98 -0.33
CA GLY A 82 2.58 15.70 -0.34
C GLY A 82 1.54 15.02 0.56
N GLU A 83 0.28 15.40 0.43
CA GLU A 83 -0.82 14.67 1.08
C GLU A 83 -0.91 13.25 0.50
N GLY A 84 -0.32 12.27 1.17
CA GLY A 84 -0.36 10.86 0.77
C GLY A 84 0.84 10.05 1.22
N SER A 85 0.83 8.77 0.89
CA SER A 85 1.98 7.87 1.04
C SER A 85 2.66 7.67 -0.32
N ARG A 86 3.91 7.25 -0.31
CA ARG A 86 4.62 6.79 -1.50
C ARG A 86 5.16 5.38 -1.30
N GLU A 87 5.39 4.68 -2.38
CA GLU A 87 6.01 3.37 -2.33
C GLU A 87 7.47 3.46 -1.81
N TRP A 88 7.85 2.45 -1.03
CA TRP A 88 9.22 2.24 -0.57
C TRP A 88 10.11 1.79 -1.72
N SER A 89 11.28 2.37 -1.85
CA SER A 89 12.22 2.11 -2.95
C SER A 89 13.51 1.45 -2.47
N GLU A 90 14.28 0.88 -3.40
CA GLU A 90 15.63 0.36 -3.12
C GLU A 90 16.58 1.44 -2.55
N SER A 91 16.37 2.70 -2.93
CA SER A 91 17.11 3.82 -2.36
C SER A 91 16.79 4.02 -0.86
N ASP A 92 15.56 3.74 -0.45
CA ASP A 92 15.18 3.82 0.96
C ASP A 92 15.82 2.71 1.79
N ASP A 93 16.00 1.50 1.22
CA ASP A 93 16.75 0.42 1.87
C ASP A 93 18.19 0.84 2.15
N ALA A 94 18.86 1.40 1.15
CA ALA A 94 20.25 1.85 1.28
C ALA A 94 20.38 2.99 2.32
N ASN A 95 19.46 3.94 2.29
CA ASN A 95 19.44 5.07 3.21
C ASN A 95 19.08 4.66 4.65
N LEU A 96 18.13 3.73 4.81
CA LEU A 96 17.80 3.17 6.12
C LEU A 96 19.01 2.46 6.73
N TYR A 97 19.68 1.63 5.94
CA TYR A 97 20.89 0.94 6.38
C TYR A 97 21.97 1.95 6.83
N ASN A 98 22.27 2.95 5.99
CA ASN A 98 23.23 3.99 6.32
C ASN A 98 22.83 4.80 7.57
N TYR A 99 21.56 5.11 7.74
CA TYR A 99 21.05 5.81 8.93
C TYR A 99 21.24 5.00 10.21
N VAL A 100 20.89 3.71 10.17
CA VAL A 100 21.03 2.81 11.32
C VAL A 100 22.50 2.55 11.64
N GLU A 101 23.36 2.41 10.65
CA GLU A 101 24.80 2.24 10.82
C GLU A 101 25.42 3.49 11.44
N THR A 102 25.16 4.66 10.85
CA THR A 102 25.80 5.92 11.28
C THR A 102 25.33 6.34 12.66
N LYS A 103 24.01 6.30 12.90
CA LYS A 103 23.43 6.78 14.17
C LYS A 103 23.56 5.78 15.30
N TYR A 104 23.41 4.49 15.03
CA TYR A 104 23.34 3.44 16.06
C TYR A 104 24.53 2.48 16.05
N GLY A 105 25.40 2.53 15.05
CA GLY A 105 26.56 1.65 14.92
C GLY A 105 26.19 0.19 14.66
N ILE A 106 25.06 -0.06 14.00
CA ILE A 106 24.59 -1.39 13.61
C ILE A 106 24.81 -1.57 12.11
N SER A 107 25.82 -2.34 11.72
CA SER A 107 26.22 -2.61 10.33
C SER A 107 25.78 -3.99 9.82
N ASN A 108 24.77 -4.60 10.42
CA ASN A 108 24.22 -5.89 9.98
C ASN A 108 22.96 -5.68 9.13
N LYS A 109 23.14 -5.68 7.80
CA LYS A 109 22.05 -5.47 6.82
C LYS A 109 20.88 -6.42 7.04
N ARG A 110 21.14 -7.71 7.26
CA ARG A 110 20.08 -8.70 7.49
C ARG A 110 19.20 -8.35 8.69
N CYS A 111 19.79 -7.85 9.79
CA CYS A 111 19.00 -7.43 10.94
C CYS A 111 18.13 -6.21 10.64
N VAL A 112 18.58 -5.32 9.74
CA VAL A 112 17.80 -4.15 9.31
C VAL A 112 16.65 -4.59 8.41
N ASP A 113 16.90 -5.42 7.42
CA ASP A 113 15.89 -5.93 6.48
C ASP A 113 14.78 -6.71 7.21
N GLU A 114 15.15 -7.64 8.10
CA GLU A 114 14.17 -8.43 8.87
C GLU A 114 13.36 -7.55 9.84
N ALA A 115 13.98 -6.58 10.49
CA ALA A 115 13.28 -5.67 11.39
C ALA A 115 12.35 -4.71 10.64
N LEU A 116 12.74 -4.25 9.45
CA LEU A 116 11.92 -3.43 8.56
C LEU A 116 10.61 -4.15 8.22
N ILE A 117 10.69 -5.40 7.78
CA ILE A 117 9.52 -6.22 7.46
C ILE A 117 8.61 -6.37 8.69
N ILE A 118 9.16 -6.67 9.85
CA ILE A 118 8.40 -6.83 11.09
C ILE A 118 7.67 -5.55 11.48
N VAL A 119 8.35 -4.39 11.40
CA VAL A 119 7.74 -3.09 11.74
C VAL A 119 6.65 -2.72 10.76
N ALA A 120 6.89 -2.90 9.46
CA ALA A 120 5.92 -2.60 8.43
C ALA A 120 4.62 -3.42 8.60
N HIS A 121 4.75 -4.74 8.82
CA HIS A 121 3.59 -5.60 9.07
C HIS A 121 2.85 -5.33 10.39
N LYS A 122 3.52 -4.72 11.38
CA LYS A 122 2.82 -4.20 12.57
C LYS A 122 2.00 -2.95 12.28
N ASN A 123 2.39 -2.18 11.26
CA ASN A 123 1.75 -0.94 10.84
C ASN A 123 1.00 -1.14 9.51
N THR A 124 0.22 -2.19 9.42
CA THR A 124 -0.50 -2.55 8.20
C THR A 124 -1.63 -1.57 7.91
N ILE A 125 -1.77 -1.19 6.64
CA ILE A 125 -2.85 -0.36 6.11
C ILE A 125 -3.53 -1.04 4.92
N ASN A 126 -4.77 -0.69 4.67
CA ASN A 126 -5.48 -1.05 3.46
C ASN A 126 -6.34 0.15 3.02
N PRO A 127 -5.80 1.01 2.14
CA PRO A 127 -6.48 2.26 1.75
C PRO A 127 -7.87 2.04 1.16
N VAL A 128 -8.05 0.96 0.39
CA VAL A 128 -9.36 0.63 -0.21
C VAL A 128 -10.37 0.24 0.85
N ARG A 129 -9.99 -0.61 1.80
CA ARG A 129 -10.83 -0.99 2.93
C ARG A 129 -11.18 0.22 3.79
N ASP A 130 -10.18 1.02 4.11
CA ASP A 130 -10.34 2.20 4.96
C ASP A 130 -11.29 3.22 4.29
N TYR A 131 -11.15 3.43 2.98
CA TYR A 131 -12.09 4.23 2.19
C TYR A 131 -13.52 3.67 2.26
N LEU A 132 -13.70 2.37 1.96
CA LEU A 132 -15.03 1.75 1.98
C LEU A 132 -15.69 1.82 3.37
N MET A 133 -14.90 1.64 4.43
CA MET A 133 -15.40 1.73 5.82
C MET A 133 -15.72 3.16 6.26
N SER A 134 -15.14 4.18 5.60
CA SER A 134 -15.46 5.59 5.87
C SER A 134 -16.77 6.05 5.25
N LEU A 135 -17.33 5.29 4.30
CA LEU A 135 -18.55 5.66 3.60
C LEU A 135 -19.79 5.50 4.50
N SER A 136 -20.69 6.46 4.40
CA SER A 136 -22.01 6.39 5.04
C SER A 136 -23.10 6.19 3.99
N TRP A 137 -23.94 5.18 4.18
CA TRP A 137 -25.04 4.92 3.27
C TRP A 137 -26.16 5.95 3.41
N ASP A 138 -26.55 6.56 2.32
CA ASP A 138 -27.63 7.53 2.22
C ASP A 138 -29.04 6.91 2.13
N ARG A 139 -29.15 5.58 2.28
CA ARG A 139 -30.36 4.76 2.21
C ARG A 139 -31.03 4.69 0.82
N GLN A 140 -30.31 5.10 -0.25
CA GLN A 140 -30.80 4.95 -1.61
C GLN A 140 -30.18 3.73 -2.29
N THR A 141 -31.03 2.88 -2.88
CA THR A 141 -30.62 1.70 -3.62
C THR A 141 -30.29 2.07 -5.06
N ARG A 142 -29.00 2.00 -5.44
CA ARG A 142 -28.52 2.31 -6.80
C ARG A 142 -27.79 1.16 -7.46
N VAL A 143 -27.36 0.18 -6.69
CA VAL A 143 -26.46 -0.88 -7.18
C VAL A 143 -27.11 -1.72 -8.25
N ALA A 144 -28.40 -2.03 -8.14
CA ALA A 144 -29.10 -2.86 -9.11
C ALA A 144 -29.24 -2.19 -10.50
N THR A 145 -29.39 -0.87 -10.53
CA THR A 145 -29.61 -0.10 -11.77
C THR A 145 -28.37 0.58 -12.30
N ILE A 146 -27.21 0.38 -11.66
CA ILE A 146 -25.98 1.12 -11.98
C ILE A 146 -25.54 0.98 -13.46
N PHE A 147 -25.72 -0.19 -14.09
CA PHE A 147 -25.40 -0.37 -15.50
C PHE A 147 -26.45 0.22 -16.43
N THR A 148 -27.71 0.23 -16.01
CA THR A 148 -28.81 0.88 -16.76
C THR A 148 -28.65 2.39 -16.71
N ASP A 149 -28.47 2.95 -15.53
CA ASP A 149 -28.45 4.40 -15.31
C ASP A 149 -27.22 5.08 -15.92
N TYR A 150 -26.05 4.43 -15.87
CA TYR A 150 -24.79 5.05 -16.31
C TYR A 150 -24.24 4.56 -17.64
N LEU A 151 -24.66 3.38 -18.10
CA LEU A 151 -24.15 2.79 -19.35
C LEU A 151 -25.26 2.53 -20.38
N GLY A 152 -26.53 2.80 -20.05
CA GLY A 152 -27.66 2.58 -20.92
C GLY A 152 -27.91 1.09 -21.24
N ALA A 153 -27.53 0.20 -20.32
CA ALA A 153 -27.82 -1.23 -20.44
C ALA A 153 -29.32 -1.47 -20.31
N GLU A 154 -29.83 -2.54 -20.93
CA GLU A 154 -31.23 -2.92 -20.81
C GLU A 154 -31.61 -3.19 -19.34
N ASP A 155 -32.70 -2.61 -18.89
CA ASP A 155 -33.21 -2.84 -17.54
C ASP A 155 -33.98 -4.16 -17.48
N ASN A 156 -33.29 -5.19 -17.08
CA ASN A 156 -33.85 -6.53 -16.87
C ASN A 156 -33.21 -7.21 -15.66
N LYS A 157 -33.82 -8.31 -15.23
CA LYS A 157 -33.38 -9.06 -14.04
C LYS A 157 -31.93 -9.57 -14.16
N TYR A 158 -31.46 -9.89 -15.37
CA TYR A 158 -30.09 -10.34 -15.59
C TYR A 158 -29.10 -9.20 -15.33
N THR A 159 -29.30 -8.06 -15.97
CA THR A 159 -28.45 -6.87 -15.80
C THR A 159 -28.38 -6.42 -14.34
N GLN A 160 -29.52 -6.35 -13.67
CA GLN A 160 -29.60 -6.01 -12.24
C GLN A 160 -28.84 -7.02 -11.36
N THR A 161 -29.00 -8.33 -11.62
CA THR A 161 -28.31 -9.37 -10.88
C THR A 161 -26.80 -9.32 -11.08
N VAL A 162 -26.35 -9.08 -12.32
CA VAL A 162 -24.92 -8.96 -12.63
C VAL A 162 -24.32 -7.73 -11.94
N ALA A 163 -25.03 -6.60 -11.95
CA ALA A 163 -24.60 -5.37 -11.26
C ALA A 163 -24.40 -5.62 -9.75
N VAL A 164 -25.39 -6.18 -9.09
CA VAL A 164 -25.30 -6.47 -7.65
C VAL A 164 -24.15 -7.45 -7.35
N LYS A 165 -24.06 -8.56 -8.08
CA LYS A 165 -22.98 -9.54 -7.86
C LYS A 165 -21.60 -8.94 -8.10
N CYS A 166 -21.44 -8.12 -9.14
CA CYS A 166 -20.18 -7.45 -9.44
C CYS A 166 -19.75 -6.52 -8.31
N MET A 167 -20.64 -5.65 -7.83
CA MET A 167 -20.35 -4.70 -6.75
C MET A 167 -20.09 -5.42 -5.43
N VAL A 168 -20.91 -6.41 -5.07
CA VAL A 168 -20.70 -7.20 -3.84
C VAL A 168 -19.38 -7.97 -3.91
N GLY A 169 -19.05 -8.56 -5.05
CA GLY A 169 -17.78 -9.26 -5.24
C GLY A 169 -16.55 -8.35 -5.12
N ALA A 170 -16.62 -7.14 -5.69
CA ALA A 170 -15.56 -6.13 -5.59
C ALA A 170 -15.33 -5.71 -4.12
N VAL A 171 -16.41 -5.34 -3.42
CA VAL A 171 -16.34 -4.96 -1.99
C VAL A 171 -15.86 -6.12 -1.12
N ALA A 172 -16.36 -7.33 -1.34
CA ALA A 172 -15.96 -8.51 -0.56
C ALA A 172 -14.45 -8.79 -0.69
N ARG A 173 -13.89 -8.63 -1.89
CA ARG A 173 -12.44 -8.79 -2.13
C ARG A 173 -11.60 -7.67 -1.51
N ALA A 174 -12.11 -6.44 -1.52
CA ALA A 174 -11.44 -5.32 -0.87
C ALA A 174 -11.40 -5.46 0.66
N LEU A 175 -12.51 -5.94 1.26
CA LEU A 175 -12.61 -6.13 2.71
C LEU A 175 -11.86 -7.36 3.21
N LYS A 176 -11.83 -8.44 2.41
CA LYS A 176 -11.18 -9.70 2.77
C LYS A 176 -10.41 -10.26 1.58
N GLY A 177 -9.08 -10.20 1.63
CA GLY A 177 -8.22 -10.82 0.64
C GLY A 177 -8.48 -12.33 0.51
N GLY A 178 -8.34 -12.86 -0.71
CA GLY A 178 -8.54 -14.30 -0.99
C GLY A 178 -10.00 -14.76 -1.11
N VAL A 179 -10.99 -13.87 -1.00
CA VAL A 179 -12.39 -14.22 -1.31
C VAL A 179 -12.49 -14.67 -2.75
N LYS A 180 -13.09 -15.87 -2.93
CA LYS A 180 -13.32 -16.45 -4.26
C LYS A 180 -14.38 -15.64 -5.02
N TYR A 181 -13.99 -15.12 -6.19
CA TYR A 181 -14.88 -14.48 -7.14
C TYR A 181 -14.37 -14.72 -8.55
N ASP A 182 -14.94 -15.72 -9.21
CA ASP A 182 -14.43 -16.26 -10.49
C ASP A 182 -15.11 -15.59 -11.71
N TYR A 183 -15.88 -14.54 -11.50
CA TYR A 183 -16.59 -13.85 -12.57
C TYR A 183 -15.86 -12.58 -12.98
N MET A 184 -15.83 -12.33 -14.29
CA MET A 184 -15.32 -11.10 -14.86
C MET A 184 -16.44 -10.43 -15.67
N PRO A 185 -16.93 -9.25 -15.25
CA PRO A 185 -17.91 -8.52 -16.05
C PRO A 185 -17.24 -7.98 -17.32
N ILE A 186 -17.87 -8.20 -18.47
CA ILE A 186 -17.43 -7.69 -19.76
C ILE A 186 -18.44 -6.65 -20.23
N LEU A 187 -18.01 -5.39 -20.34
CA LEU A 187 -18.83 -4.29 -20.84
C LEU A 187 -18.64 -4.16 -22.35
N THR A 188 -19.68 -4.47 -23.12
CA THR A 188 -19.71 -4.33 -24.59
C THR A 188 -20.62 -3.18 -25.00
N GLY A 189 -20.33 -2.56 -26.14
CA GLY A 189 -21.13 -1.46 -26.67
C GLY A 189 -20.31 -0.50 -27.51
N ARG A 190 -20.99 0.51 -28.08
CA ARG A 190 -20.36 1.52 -28.97
C ARG A 190 -19.21 2.24 -28.27
N GLN A 191 -18.24 2.68 -29.05
CA GLN A 191 -17.20 3.56 -28.55
C GLN A 191 -17.81 4.89 -28.08
N GLY A 192 -17.27 5.45 -26.98
CA GLY A 192 -17.72 6.75 -26.46
C GLY A 192 -18.89 6.74 -25.51
N ILE A 193 -19.50 5.59 -25.18
CA ILE A 193 -20.63 5.52 -24.21
C ILE A 193 -20.20 5.61 -22.74
N GLY A 194 -18.94 5.86 -22.46
CA GLY A 194 -18.47 6.08 -21.09
C GLY A 194 -18.05 4.84 -20.29
N LYS A 195 -17.84 3.67 -20.94
CA LYS A 195 -17.44 2.43 -20.22
C LYS A 195 -16.17 2.58 -19.38
N SER A 196 -15.10 3.11 -19.97
CA SER A 196 -13.83 3.33 -19.26
C SER A 196 -13.97 4.39 -18.18
N THR A 197 -14.71 5.48 -18.47
CA THR A 197 -15.00 6.52 -17.48
C THR A 197 -15.78 5.98 -16.27
N PHE A 198 -16.74 5.10 -16.53
CA PHE A 198 -17.50 4.42 -15.48
C PHE A 198 -16.57 3.58 -14.58
N LEU A 199 -15.69 2.78 -15.17
CA LEU A 199 -14.73 1.98 -14.41
C LEU A 199 -13.69 2.84 -13.66
N ALA A 200 -13.23 3.93 -14.29
CA ALA A 200 -12.33 4.88 -13.65
C ALA A 200 -12.97 5.56 -12.43
N ASN A 201 -14.25 5.98 -12.56
CA ASN A 201 -14.98 6.55 -11.42
C ASN A 201 -15.20 5.56 -10.27
N LEU A 202 -15.40 4.28 -10.56
CA LEU A 202 -15.50 3.23 -9.54
C LEU A 202 -14.15 2.92 -8.90
N GLY A 203 -13.09 2.87 -9.71
CA GLY A 203 -11.75 2.52 -9.25
C GLY A 203 -11.01 3.70 -8.60
N ARG A 204 -11.40 4.96 -8.90
CA ARG A 204 -10.78 6.18 -8.39
C ARG A 204 -9.25 6.14 -8.54
N ASP A 205 -8.51 6.43 -7.49
CA ASP A 205 -7.04 6.45 -7.44
C ASP A 205 -6.42 5.07 -7.66
N TRP A 206 -7.20 4.00 -7.54
CA TRP A 206 -6.76 2.62 -7.77
C TRP A 206 -7.09 2.08 -9.15
N PHE A 207 -7.66 2.90 -10.04
CA PHE A 207 -7.95 2.50 -11.42
C PHE A 207 -6.69 2.48 -12.27
N THR A 208 -6.54 1.46 -13.10
CA THR A 208 -5.54 1.44 -14.18
C THR A 208 -6.12 0.87 -15.46
N ASP A 209 -5.75 1.48 -16.58
CA ASP A 209 -6.01 1.00 -17.95
C ASP A 209 -4.72 0.55 -18.67
N SER A 210 -3.60 0.55 -17.95
CA SER A 210 -2.27 0.22 -18.49
C SER A 210 -2.09 -1.23 -18.90
N LEU A 211 -3.05 -2.11 -18.59
CA LEU A 211 -2.95 -3.54 -18.87
C LEU A 211 -3.18 -3.82 -20.36
N THR A 212 -2.11 -3.99 -21.13
CA THR A 212 -2.15 -4.29 -22.57
C THR A 212 -2.14 -5.77 -22.89
N THR A 213 -1.53 -6.60 -22.03
CA THR A 213 -1.41 -8.06 -22.22
C THR A 213 -1.74 -8.82 -20.95
N PHE A 214 -2.21 -10.09 -21.12
CA PHE A 214 -2.48 -11.01 -19.98
C PHE A 214 -1.36 -12.01 -19.74
N ASP A 215 -0.15 -11.73 -20.17
CA ASP A 215 0.97 -12.61 -19.88
C ASP A 215 1.27 -12.64 -18.37
N SER A 216 1.48 -13.85 -17.88
CA SER A 216 1.23 -14.27 -16.51
C SER A 216 2.00 -13.55 -15.41
N LYS A 217 3.22 -13.08 -15.66
CA LYS A 217 4.02 -12.36 -14.63
C LYS A 217 3.83 -10.86 -14.68
N THR A 218 4.04 -10.27 -15.85
CA THR A 218 3.96 -8.82 -16.05
C THR A 218 2.56 -8.28 -15.78
N GLY A 219 1.51 -9.06 -16.15
CA GLY A 219 0.13 -8.70 -15.87
C GLY A 219 -0.21 -8.70 -14.38
N ALA A 220 0.35 -9.62 -13.59
CA ALA A 220 0.13 -9.68 -12.15
C ALA A 220 0.80 -8.51 -11.43
N GLU A 221 2.02 -8.13 -11.83
CA GLU A 221 2.77 -7.00 -11.27
C GLU A 221 2.10 -5.66 -11.59
N LEU A 222 1.63 -5.47 -12.83
CA LEU A 222 0.94 -4.25 -13.27
C LEU A 222 -0.41 -4.00 -12.57
N ILE A 223 -1.07 -5.04 -12.07
CA ILE A 223 -2.35 -4.90 -11.36
C ILE A 223 -2.20 -4.92 -9.83
N GLN A 224 -1.00 -5.09 -9.33
CA GLN A 224 -0.72 -5.00 -7.91
C GLN A 224 -0.99 -3.56 -7.44
N GLY A 225 -1.82 -3.41 -6.42
CA GLY A 225 -2.21 -2.09 -5.93
C GLY A 225 -3.25 -1.34 -6.77
N THR A 226 -3.86 -1.99 -7.78
CA THR A 226 -4.89 -1.37 -8.61
C THR A 226 -6.22 -2.12 -8.58
N ALA A 227 -7.32 -1.38 -8.69
CA ALA A 227 -8.64 -1.96 -8.94
C ALA A 227 -8.79 -2.24 -10.44
N ARG A 228 -9.08 -3.49 -10.79
CA ARG A 228 -9.18 -3.90 -12.20
C ARG A 228 -10.35 -3.22 -12.89
N GLY A 229 -10.03 -2.31 -13.82
CA GLY A 229 -10.95 -1.91 -14.85
C GLY A 229 -10.38 -2.31 -16.22
N ARG A 230 -11.08 -3.13 -16.99
CA ARG A 230 -10.67 -3.46 -18.35
C ARG A 230 -11.76 -3.18 -19.35
N GLU A 231 -11.43 -2.37 -20.34
CA GLU A 231 -12.15 -2.30 -21.59
C GLU A 231 -11.50 -3.26 -22.61
N VAL A 232 -12.23 -4.27 -23.05
CA VAL A 232 -11.84 -5.05 -24.23
C VAL A 232 -12.24 -4.23 -25.44
N ARG A 233 -11.28 -3.51 -26.04
CA ARG A 233 -11.48 -2.89 -27.34
C ARG A 233 -11.64 -4.02 -28.36
N GLN A 234 -12.81 -4.12 -28.98
CA GLN A 234 -12.97 -4.94 -30.18
C GLN A 234 -12.07 -4.33 -31.26
N PRO A 235 -11.24 -5.13 -31.97
CA PRO A 235 -10.56 -4.61 -33.16
C PRO A 235 -11.64 -4.09 -34.10
N ALA A 236 -11.41 -2.90 -34.65
CA ALA A 236 -12.28 -2.35 -35.71
C ALA A 236 -12.46 -3.45 -36.77
N ARG A 237 -13.69 -3.84 -37.03
CA ARG A 237 -13.98 -4.74 -38.15
C ARG A 237 -13.45 -4.03 -39.40
N GLY A 238 -12.33 -4.56 -39.89
CA GLY A 238 -11.82 -4.11 -41.17
C GLY A 238 -12.96 -4.19 -42.20
N ALA A 239 -13.16 -3.10 -42.89
CA ALA A 239 -14.05 -3.08 -44.03
C ALA A 239 -13.62 -4.24 -44.95
N VAL A 240 -14.48 -5.22 -45.10
CA VAL A 240 -14.33 -6.23 -46.15
C VAL A 240 -14.75 -5.49 -47.40
N ASP A 241 -13.77 -4.86 -48.05
CA ASP A 241 -13.97 -4.36 -49.41
C ASP A 241 -14.35 -5.55 -50.27
N GLY A 242 -15.56 -5.43 -50.85
CA GLY A 242 -16.04 -6.37 -51.80
C GLY A 242 -15.11 -6.40 -53.01
N CYS A 243 -14.71 -7.60 -53.39
CA CYS A 243 -14.33 -7.92 -54.78
C CYS A 243 -15.47 -8.66 -55.42
N ALA A 244 -15.90 -8.07 -56.53
CA ALA A 244 -16.91 -8.53 -57.48
C ALA A 244 -16.66 -9.95 -58.02
#